data_0f54c568a9243249164fcb301dac2896
#
_entry.id   0f54c568a9243249164fcb301dac2896
#
_cell.length_a   1.000
_cell.length_b   1.000
_cell.length_c   1.000
_cell.angle_alpha   90.00
_cell.angle_beta   90.00
_cell.angle_gamma   90.00
#
_symmetry.space_group_name_H-M   'P 1'
#
loop_
_entity.id
_entity.type
_entity.pdbx_description
1 polymer ?
#
loop_
_entity_poly.entity_id
_entity_poly.type
_entity_poly.pdbx_seq_one_letter_code
_entity_poly.pdbx_strand_id
1 'polypeptide(L)'
;MHSTRIIYKKRSKLFGANIRLNCPSVGATETLIMAASLAEGRTVIENAAREPEIQDLCQMLNKMGAKIYDSGKEKIIIDGVHKLHGCTHKVIPDRIEAGTFLIAAAATSSSITVSPVIPNHLEAVLNKLEESGSKIIIKGNSISIKGHKIKAVNIETAPFPGFPTDLQAPFMALMTIAKGRSKITETIFENRMNHVDLLNQMGSSITLKDNVAHINGVKKLRGMTLVGLDLRSSAALIIAALTSKSVSYVYGLEHLDRGYENFEQKLSKLGIEIKRQITKRKINESNYDKSNQNNKEIVGIRAA
;
A
#
# COMPACT_ATOMS: atom_id res chain seq x y z
N MET A 1 18.81 -17.71 20.42
CA MET A 1 18.85 -16.93 19.17
C MET A 1 19.72 -17.67 18.17
N HIS A 2 19.13 -18.23 17.11
CA HIS A 2 19.90 -18.83 16.03
C HIS A 2 20.21 -17.75 15.01
N SER A 3 21.48 -17.35 14.92
CA SER A 3 21.90 -16.43 13.87
C SER A 3 22.07 -17.22 12.58
N THR A 4 21.18 -17.03 11.62
CA THR A 4 21.35 -17.57 10.27
C THR A 4 22.35 -16.71 9.52
N ARG A 5 23.50 -17.26 9.15
CA ARG A 5 24.48 -16.60 8.30
C ARG A 5 24.20 -16.99 6.84
N ILE A 6 24.00 -16.02 5.98
CA ILE A 6 23.98 -16.22 4.53
C ILE A 6 25.44 -16.12 4.05
N ILE A 7 26.00 -17.23 3.59
CA ILE A 7 27.33 -17.26 2.97
C ILE A 7 27.12 -17.33 1.47
N TYR A 8 27.57 -16.31 0.75
CA TYR A 8 27.60 -16.34 -0.71
C TYR A 8 29.02 -16.28 -1.23
N LYS A 9 29.27 -17.04 -2.30
CA LYS A 9 30.54 -17.01 -3.01
C LYS A 9 30.37 -16.17 -4.25
N LYS A 10 31.10 -15.06 -4.36
CA LYS A 10 31.09 -14.20 -5.55
C LYS A 10 31.52 -15.04 -6.77
N ARG A 11 30.62 -15.23 -7.72
CA ARG A 11 30.93 -15.69 -9.07
C ARG A 11 31.13 -14.48 -9.97
N SER A 12 32.01 -14.58 -10.95
CA SER A 12 32.26 -13.50 -11.91
C SER A 12 31.06 -13.20 -12.80
N LYS A 13 30.17 -14.18 -13.01
CA LYS A 13 28.99 -14.09 -13.88
C LYS A 13 27.78 -14.81 -13.25
N LEU A 14 26.59 -14.32 -13.59
CA LEU A 14 25.32 -15.01 -13.35
C LEU A 14 24.97 -15.86 -14.57
N PHE A 15 24.37 -17.00 -14.32
CA PHE A 15 23.88 -17.90 -15.39
C PHE A 15 22.35 -18.02 -15.29
N GLY A 16 21.73 -18.17 -16.44
CA GLY A 16 20.30 -18.46 -16.55
C GLY A 16 19.91 -19.73 -15.79
N ALA A 17 18.72 -19.76 -15.25
CA ALA A 17 18.20 -20.84 -14.43
C ALA A 17 16.68 -20.96 -14.52
N ASN A 18 16.14 -22.14 -14.21
CA ASN A 18 14.71 -22.30 -13.94
C ASN A 18 14.48 -22.09 -12.44
N ILE A 19 13.66 -21.10 -12.09
CA ILE A 19 13.40 -20.68 -10.72
C ILE A 19 11.89 -20.70 -10.50
N ARG A 20 11.42 -21.48 -9.52
CA ARG A 20 10.04 -21.47 -9.07
C ARG A 20 9.95 -20.77 -7.72
N LEU A 21 9.17 -19.71 -7.65
CA LEU A 21 8.88 -19.01 -6.39
C LEU A 21 7.85 -19.81 -5.57
N ASN A 22 8.07 -19.89 -4.25
CA ASN A 22 7.11 -20.54 -3.34
C ASN A 22 5.79 -19.76 -3.27
N CYS A 23 5.85 -18.44 -3.39
CA CYS A 23 4.70 -17.55 -3.49
C CYS A 23 4.99 -16.45 -4.52
N PRO A 24 3.97 -15.83 -5.13
CA PRO A 24 4.15 -14.74 -6.10
C PRO A 24 4.59 -13.45 -5.39
N SER A 25 5.86 -13.40 -5.00
CA SER A 25 6.47 -12.25 -4.34
C SER A 25 6.89 -11.20 -5.36
N VAL A 26 6.39 -9.96 -5.21
CA VAL A 26 6.74 -8.81 -6.06
C VAL A 26 8.23 -8.55 -6.01
N GLY A 27 8.79 -8.31 -4.82
CA GLY A 27 10.22 -7.97 -4.68
C GLY A 27 11.18 -9.08 -5.15
N ALA A 28 10.82 -10.36 -4.95
CA ALA A 28 11.60 -11.48 -5.49
C ALA A 28 11.54 -11.49 -7.03
N THR A 29 10.35 -11.31 -7.61
CA THR A 29 10.16 -11.27 -9.06
C THR A 29 10.95 -10.13 -9.69
N GLU A 30 10.85 -8.91 -9.16
CA GLU A 30 11.61 -7.74 -9.63
C GLU A 30 13.12 -7.97 -9.58
N THR A 31 13.62 -8.46 -8.44
CA THR A 31 15.04 -8.73 -8.25
C THR A 31 15.56 -9.77 -9.25
N LEU A 32 14.79 -10.85 -9.45
CA LEU A 32 15.16 -11.90 -10.40
C LEU A 32 15.12 -11.41 -11.84
N ILE A 33 14.13 -10.61 -12.24
CA ILE A 33 14.03 -10.01 -13.57
C ILE A 33 15.26 -9.15 -13.85
N MET A 34 15.61 -8.24 -12.93
CA MET A 34 16.78 -7.37 -13.10
C MET A 34 18.09 -8.18 -13.20
N ALA A 35 18.29 -9.16 -12.32
CA ALA A 35 19.47 -10.00 -12.32
C ALA A 35 19.57 -10.87 -13.58
N ALA A 36 18.46 -11.48 -14.00
CA ALA A 36 18.39 -12.35 -15.17
C ALA A 36 18.60 -11.60 -16.49
N SER A 37 18.25 -10.30 -16.54
CA SER A 37 18.45 -9.49 -17.74
C SER A 37 19.91 -9.41 -18.20
N LEU A 38 20.87 -9.60 -17.29
CA LEU A 38 22.31 -9.60 -17.57
C LEU A 38 23.00 -10.96 -17.31
N ALA A 39 22.24 -12.02 -17.04
CA ALA A 39 22.77 -13.35 -16.86
C ALA A 39 23.10 -14.01 -18.21
N GLU A 40 24.08 -14.91 -18.25
CA GLU A 40 24.34 -15.69 -19.45
C GLU A 40 23.29 -16.80 -19.63
N GLY A 41 22.63 -16.83 -20.80
CA GLY A 41 21.63 -17.83 -21.15
C GLY A 41 20.19 -17.42 -20.76
N ARG A 42 19.34 -18.43 -20.65
CA ARG A 42 17.91 -18.23 -20.39
C ARG A 42 17.55 -18.45 -18.94
N THR A 43 16.77 -17.54 -18.37
CA THR A 43 16.11 -17.68 -17.06
C THR A 43 14.62 -17.84 -17.27
N VAL A 44 14.02 -18.75 -16.52
CA VAL A 44 12.56 -18.93 -16.46
C VAL A 44 12.15 -18.76 -15.00
N ILE A 45 11.26 -17.81 -14.75
CA ILE A 45 10.68 -17.57 -13.42
C ILE A 45 9.24 -18.10 -13.46
N GLU A 46 8.96 -19.12 -12.66
CA GLU A 46 7.61 -19.68 -12.47
C GLU A 46 7.01 -19.19 -11.16
N ASN A 47 5.68 -19.10 -11.11
CA ASN A 47 4.91 -18.51 -10.02
C ASN A 47 5.34 -17.05 -9.74
N ALA A 48 5.65 -16.31 -10.81
CA ALA A 48 6.03 -14.91 -10.75
C ALA A 48 4.84 -14.03 -10.31
N ALA A 49 5.13 -12.92 -9.65
CA ALA A 49 4.16 -11.88 -9.37
C ALA A 49 3.61 -11.28 -10.68
N ARG A 50 2.33 -10.89 -10.67
CA ARG A 50 1.60 -10.41 -11.85
C ARG A 50 1.17 -8.94 -11.72
N GLU A 51 1.57 -8.30 -10.66
CA GLU A 51 1.28 -6.91 -10.36
C GLU A 51 1.68 -5.99 -11.54
N PRO A 52 0.91 -4.93 -11.81
CA PRO A 52 1.16 -4.01 -12.92
C PRO A 52 2.57 -3.44 -12.96
N GLU A 53 3.17 -3.19 -11.80
CA GLU A 53 4.54 -2.71 -11.64
C GLU A 53 5.59 -3.69 -12.18
N ILE A 54 5.31 -4.99 -12.16
CA ILE A 54 6.16 -6.01 -12.79
C ILE A 54 6.17 -5.85 -14.31
N GLN A 55 5.00 -5.62 -14.91
CA GLN A 55 4.88 -5.39 -16.34
C GLN A 55 5.58 -4.09 -16.75
N ASP A 56 5.44 -3.04 -15.95
CA ASP A 56 6.06 -1.75 -16.19
C ASP A 56 7.59 -1.83 -16.15
N LEU A 57 8.14 -2.54 -15.14
CA LEU A 57 9.58 -2.85 -15.05
C LEU A 57 10.07 -3.62 -16.30
N CYS A 58 9.35 -4.66 -16.71
CA CYS A 58 9.71 -5.44 -17.91
C CYS A 58 9.70 -4.58 -19.17
N GLN A 59 8.70 -3.69 -19.33
CA GLN A 59 8.64 -2.76 -20.45
C GLN A 59 9.82 -1.80 -20.47
N MET A 60 10.20 -1.25 -19.30
CA MET A 60 11.36 -0.38 -19.15
C MET A 60 12.65 -1.14 -19.53
N LEU A 61 12.87 -2.32 -18.97
CA LEU A 61 14.06 -3.14 -19.27
C LEU A 61 14.11 -3.54 -20.75
N ASN A 62 13.00 -3.90 -21.37
CA ASN A 62 12.95 -4.21 -22.80
C ASN A 62 13.29 -2.98 -23.67
N LYS A 63 12.86 -1.77 -23.27
CA LYS A 63 13.31 -0.52 -23.93
C LYS A 63 14.80 -0.27 -23.74
N MET A 64 15.41 -0.78 -22.67
CA MET A 64 16.85 -0.73 -22.44
C MET A 64 17.62 -1.83 -23.19
N GLY A 65 16.95 -2.67 -23.98
CA GLY A 65 17.55 -3.75 -24.77
C GLY A 65 17.54 -5.13 -24.13
N ALA A 66 16.83 -5.32 -23.01
CA ALA A 66 16.58 -6.63 -22.44
C ALA A 66 15.67 -7.48 -23.38
N LYS A 67 15.63 -8.79 -23.12
CA LYS A 67 14.77 -9.75 -23.84
C LYS A 67 13.90 -10.49 -22.84
N ILE A 68 12.80 -9.84 -22.43
CA ILE A 68 11.84 -10.36 -21.44
C ILE A 68 10.52 -10.63 -22.14
N TYR A 69 10.00 -11.84 -21.97
CA TYR A 69 8.76 -12.33 -22.56
C TYR A 69 7.76 -12.71 -21.48
N ASP A 70 6.49 -12.73 -21.84
CA ASP A 70 5.37 -13.16 -21.00
C ASP A 70 5.21 -12.37 -19.69
N SER A 71 5.68 -11.12 -19.63
CA SER A 71 5.46 -10.24 -18.47
C SER A 71 3.96 -10.10 -18.15
N GLY A 72 3.62 -10.15 -16.86
CA GLY A 72 2.22 -10.14 -16.39
C GLY A 72 1.54 -11.51 -16.38
N LYS A 73 2.25 -12.57 -16.72
CA LYS A 73 1.84 -13.96 -16.53
C LYS A 73 2.56 -14.58 -15.35
N GLU A 74 2.11 -15.74 -14.89
CA GLU A 74 2.74 -16.50 -13.82
C GLU A 74 4.13 -17.06 -14.20
N LYS A 75 4.43 -17.09 -15.48
CA LYS A 75 5.71 -17.54 -16.03
C LYS A 75 6.33 -16.42 -16.85
N ILE A 76 7.52 -15.98 -16.46
CA ILE A 76 8.30 -14.97 -17.15
C ILE A 76 9.56 -15.63 -17.72
N ILE A 77 9.87 -15.36 -18.99
CA ILE A 77 11.05 -15.90 -19.69
C ILE A 77 11.97 -14.72 -19.99
N ILE A 78 13.27 -14.88 -19.70
CA ILE A 78 14.27 -13.84 -19.87
C ILE A 78 15.47 -14.45 -20.57
N ASP A 79 15.83 -13.94 -21.74
CA ASP A 79 17.09 -14.23 -22.40
C ASP A 79 18.09 -13.13 -22.04
N GLY A 80 19.10 -13.46 -21.26
CA GLY A 80 20.05 -12.46 -20.79
C GLY A 80 20.88 -11.87 -21.91
N VAL A 81 21.23 -10.58 -21.74
CA VAL A 81 22.00 -9.82 -22.72
C VAL A 81 23.33 -9.33 -22.14
N HIS A 82 24.32 -9.04 -22.96
CA HIS A 82 25.62 -8.59 -22.50
C HIS A 82 25.62 -7.20 -21.84
N LYS A 83 24.72 -6.31 -22.31
CA LYS A 83 24.60 -4.95 -21.82
C LYS A 83 23.20 -4.38 -22.05
N LEU A 84 22.82 -3.47 -21.18
CA LEU A 84 21.65 -2.62 -21.35
C LEU A 84 22.12 -1.19 -21.71
N HIS A 85 21.23 -0.40 -22.30
CA HIS A 85 21.45 1.01 -22.61
C HIS A 85 20.40 1.90 -21.95
N GLY A 86 20.59 3.21 -21.98
CA GLY A 86 19.61 4.15 -21.45
C GLY A 86 18.32 4.16 -22.28
N CYS A 87 17.19 4.48 -21.64
CA CYS A 87 15.91 4.67 -22.32
C CYS A 87 15.11 5.81 -21.69
N THR A 88 14.11 6.28 -22.41
CA THR A 88 13.05 7.13 -21.86
C THR A 88 11.84 6.23 -21.56
N HIS A 89 11.41 6.21 -20.31
CA HIS A 89 10.25 5.44 -19.88
C HIS A 89 9.37 6.29 -18.96
N LYS A 90 8.07 6.30 -19.21
CA LYS A 90 7.08 6.90 -18.32
C LYS A 90 6.52 5.82 -17.44
N VAL A 91 6.80 5.91 -16.15
CA VAL A 91 6.26 4.99 -15.13
C VAL A 91 4.74 5.10 -15.05
N ILE A 92 4.08 3.98 -14.84
CA ILE A 92 2.62 3.93 -14.66
C ILE A 92 2.19 4.68 -13.39
N PRO A 93 0.96 5.21 -13.34
CA PRO A 93 0.41 5.82 -12.12
C PRO A 93 0.35 4.83 -10.97
N ASP A 94 0.65 5.31 -9.76
CA ASP A 94 0.58 4.50 -8.54
C ASP A 94 -0.87 4.17 -8.18
N ARG A 95 -1.23 2.89 -8.34
CA ARG A 95 -2.56 2.37 -8.01
C ARG A 95 -2.83 2.38 -6.51
N ILE A 96 -1.80 2.25 -5.67
CA ILE A 96 -1.98 2.19 -4.21
C ILE A 96 -2.23 3.60 -3.67
N GLU A 97 -1.50 4.60 -4.15
CA GLU A 97 -1.80 5.99 -3.80
C GLU A 97 -3.21 6.38 -4.28
N ALA A 98 -3.57 6.07 -5.52
CA ALA A 98 -4.90 6.34 -6.05
C ALA A 98 -6.00 5.67 -5.22
N GLY A 99 -5.86 4.38 -4.89
CA GLY A 99 -6.78 3.64 -4.04
C GLY A 99 -6.93 4.24 -2.64
N THR A 100 -5.82 4.71 -2.06
CA THR A 100 -5.82 5.37 -0.74
C THR A 100 -6.67 6.65 -0.74
N PHE A 101 -6.54 7.50 -1.77
CA PHE A 101 -7.38 8.71 -1.91
C PHE A 101 -8.86 8.37 -2.14
N LEU A 102 -9.15 7.34 -2.94
CA LEU A 102 -10.54 6.89 -3.14
C LEU A 102 -11.16 6.38 -1.84
N ILE A 103 -10.41 5.61 -1.04
CA ILE A 103 -10.85 5.14 0.28
C ILE A 103 -11.05 6.32 1.24
N ALA A 104 -10.16 7.30 1.26
CA ALA A 104 -10.30 8.50 2.07
C ALA A 104 -11.56 9.29 1.72
N ALA A 105 -11.87 9.44 0.44
CA ALA A 105 -13.09 10.10 -0.03
C ALA A 105 -14.36 9.32 0.38
N ALA A 106 -14.33 7.99 0.29
CA ALA A 106 -15.42 7.15 0.79
C ALA A 106 -15.64 7.34 2.30
N ALA A 107 -14.54 7.31 3.09
CA ALA A 107 -14.58 7.46 4.54
C ALA A 107 -15.15 8.82 5.00
N THR A 108 -14.84 9.88 4.28
CA THR A 108 -15.31 11.25 4.57
C THR A 108 -16.63 11.62 3.89
N SER A 109 -17.26 10.67 3.18
CA SER A 109 -18.46 10.92 2.35
C SER A 109 -18.28 12.06 1.34
N SER A 110 -17.05 12.27 0.88
CA SER A 110 -16.64 13.33 -0.05
C SER A 110 -16.73 12.89 -1.51
N SER A 111 -16.56 13.84 -2.42
CA SER A 111 -16.47 13.57 -3.86
C SER A 111 -15.12 14.04 -4.38
N ILE A 112 -14.36 13.14 -5.01
CA ILE A 112 -13.09 13.48 -5.66
C ILE A 112 -12.99 12.81 -7.03
N THR A 113 -12.09 13.33 -7.85
CA THR A 113 -11.64 12.67 -9.09
C THR A 113 -10.11 12.48 -9.01
N VAL A 114 -9.66 11.25 -9.22
CA VAL A 114 -8.23 10.88 -9.25
C VAL A 114 -7.82 10.67 -10.70
N SER A 115 -6.76 11.34 -11.13
CA SER A 115 -6.19 11.27 -12.48
C SER A 115 -4.73 11.71 -12.46
N PRO A 116 -3.82 11.10 -13.28
CA PRO A 116 -4.07 9.92 -14.11
C PRO A 116 -4.12 8.62 -13.32
N VAL A 117 -4.93 7.65 -13.75
CA VAL A 117 -5.00 6.29 -13.20
C VAL A 117 -5.20 5.28 -14.33
N ILE A 118 -4.93 4.01 -14.05
CA ILE A 118 -5.31 2.89 -14.90
C ILE A 118 -6.38 2.09 -14.14
N PRO A 119 -7.68 2.26 -14.47
CA PRO A 119 -8.77 1.69 -13.67
C PRO A 119 -8.68 0.18 -13.48
N ASN A 120 -8.25 -0.56 -14.49
CA ASN A 120 -8.10 -2.02 -14.43
C ASN A 120 -7.07 -2.48 -13.37
N HIS A 121 -6.16 -1.60 -12.96
CA HIS A 121 -5.20 -1.90 -11.87
C HIS A 121 -5.84 -1.81 -10.48
N LEU A 122 -7.06 -1.27 -10.38
CA LEU A 122 -7.79 -1.03 -9.14
C LEU A 122 -9.12 -1.79 -9.05
N GLU A 123 -9.44 -2.66 -10.00
CA GLU A 123 -10.76 -3.28 -10.13
C GLU A 123 -11.27 -3.91 -8.83
N ALA A 124 -10.45 -4.72 -8.15
CA ALA A 124 -10.84 -5.34 -6.89
C ALA A 124 -11.19 -4.32 -5.79
N VAL A 125 -10.49 -3.18 -5.76
CA VAL A 125 -10.73 -2.10 -4.80
C VAL A 125 -11.99 -1.32 -5.15
N LEU A 126 -12.18 -0.98 -6.43
CA LEU A 126 -13.34 -0.26 -6.93
C LEU A 126 -14.62 -1.06 -6.67
N ASN A 127 -14.61 -2.37 -6.95
CA ASN A 127 -15.73 -3.27 -6.68
C ASN A 127 -16.10 -3.26 -5.18
N LYS A 128 -15.12 -3.27 -4.27
CA LYS A 128 -15.38 -3.22 -2.83
C LYS A 128 -15.87 -1.86 -2.35
N LEU A 129 -15.42 -0.77 -2.96
CA LEU A 129 -15.93 0.56 -2.69
C LEU A 129 -17.39 0.72 -3.17
N GLU A 130 -17.73 0.18 -4.35
CA GLU A 130 -19.12 0.16 -4.84
C GLU A 130 -20.02 -0.73 -3.97
N GLU A 131 -19.56 -1.94 -3.62
CA GLU A 131 -20.25 -2.86 -2.69
C GLU A 131 -20.53 -2.17 -1.35
N SER A 132 -19.59 -1.35 -0.86
CA SER A 132 -19.75 -0.58 0.38
C SER A 132 -20.72 0.59 0.25
N GLY A 133 -21.19 0.94 -0.96
CA GLY A 133 -22.20 1.97 -1.24
C GLY A 133 -21.66 3.27 -1.83
N SER A 134 -20.39 3.34 -2.19
CA SER A 134 -19.84 4.48 -2.93
C SER A 134 -20.30 4.44 -4.40
N LYS A 135 -20.51 5.61 -4.99
CA LYS A 135 -20.79 5.71 -6.43
C LYS A 135 -19.49 6.01 -7.16
N ILE A 136 -19.12 5.14 -8.12
CA ILE A 136 -17.91 5.28 -8.92
C ILE A 136 -18.27 5.56 -10.37
N ILE A 137 -17.51 6.45 -11.01
CA ILE A 137 -17.62 6.78 -12.43
C ILE A 137 -16.21 6.74 -13.03
N ILE A 138 -16.01 5.90 -14.04
CA ILE A 138 -14.76 5.79 -14.77
C ILE A 138 -14.90 6.51 -16.11
N LYS A 139 -13.95 7.42 -16.40
CA LYS A 139 -13.85 8.10 -17.70
C LYS A 139 -12.40 8.10 -18.18
N GLY A 140 -12.09 7.22 -19.13
CA GLY A 140 -10.72 7.06 -19.63
C GLY A 140 -9.74 6.71 -18.52
N ASN A 141 -8.77 7.58 -18.28
CA ASN A 141 -7.75 7.45 -17.25
C ASN A 141 -8.08 8.20 -15.94
N SER A 142 -9.36 8.42 -15.66
CA SER A 142 -9.84 9.12 -14.47
C SER A 142 -10.91 8.30 -13.75
N ILE A 143 -10.86 8.29 -12.43
CA ILE A 143 -11.86 7.67 -11.56
C ILE A 143 -12.43 8.75 -10.67
N SER A 144 -13.75 8.96 -10.75
CA SER A 144 -14.49 9.80 -9.83
C SER A 144 -15.23 8.94 -8.82
N ILE A 145 -15.14 9.28 -7.55
CA ILE A 145 -15.89 8.65 -6.47
C ILE A 145 -16.76 9.68 -5.78
N LYS A 146 -17.97 9.27 -5.41
CA LYS A 146 -18.83 10.00 -4.48
C LYS A 146 -19.13 9.07 -3.31
N GLY A 147 -18.60 9.41 -2.14
CA GLY A 147 -18.88 8.72 -0.90
C GLY A 147 -20.33 8.93 -0.45
N HIS A 148 -20.89 7.91 0.18
CA HIS A 148 -22.19 7.90 0.81
C HIS A 148 -22.09 7.24 2.18
N LYS A 149 -23.24 6.95 2.82
CA LYS A 149 -23.27 6.15 4.05
C LYS A 149 -22.70 4.76 3.76
N ILE A 150 -21.55 4.49 4.31
CA ILE A 150 -20.79 3.26 4.05
C ILE A 150 -21.43 2.07 4.77
N LYS A 151 -21.62 0.98 4.03
CA LYS A 151 -22.03 -0.33 4.56
C LYS A 151 -20.80 -1.20 4.77
N ALA A 152 -20.86 -2.06 5.77
CA ALA A 152 -19.81 -3.02 6.04
C ALA A 152 -19.73 -4.07 4.92
N VAL A 153 -18.51 -4.32 4.45
CA VAL A 153 -18.19 -5.33 3.45
C VAL A 153 -16.99 -6.15 3.91
N ASN A 154 -16.86 -7.37 3.39
CA ASN A 154 -15.72 -8.23 3.68
C ASN A 154 -14.67 -8.10 2.58
N ILE A 155 -13.39 -8.13 2.99
CA ILE A 155 -12.28 -8.26 2.06
C ILE A 155 -11.35 -9.40 2.50
N GLU A 156 -10.68 -9.97 1.51
CA GLU A 156 -9.57 -10.89 1.67
C GLU A 156 -8.47 -10.43 0.73
N THR A 157 -7.27 -10.24 1.26
CA THR A 157 -6.12 -9.85 0.42
C THR A 157 -5.70 -11.03 -0.44
N ALA A 158 -5.24 -10.75 -1.65
CA ALA A 158 -4.74 -11.77 -2.56
C ALA A 158 -3.75 -11.12 -3.55
N PRO A 159 -2.84 -11.92 -4.16
CA PRO A 159 -2.01 -11.45 -5.25
C PRO A 159 -2.87 -10.86 -6.38
N PHE A 160 -2.30 -9.93 -7.13
CA PHE A 160 -2.99 -9.32 -8.27
C PHE A 160 -3.56 -10.37 -9.24
N PRO A 161 -4.82 -10.23 -9.70
CA PRO A 161 -5.71 -9.06 -9.61
C PRO A 161 -6.63 -9.03 -8.36
N GLY A 162 -6.33 -9.79 -7.30
CA GLY A 162 -7.07 -9.76 -6.06
C GLY A 162 -6.94 -8.45 -5.29
N PHE A 163 -7.55 -8.38 -4.10
CA PHE A 163 -7.51 -7.17 -3.28
C PHE A 163 -6.09 -6.95 -2.73
N PRO A 164 -5.45 -5.80 -3.02
CA PRO A 164 -4.05 -5.58 -2.66
C PRO A 164 -3.87 -5.44 -1.15
N THR A 165 -2.91 -6.19 -0.59
CA THR A 165 -2.53 -6.12 0.82
C THR A 165 -2.12 -4.70 1.24
N ASP A 166 -1.61 -3.88 0.32
CA ASP A 166 -1.21 -2.49 0.57
C ASP A 166 -2.39 -1.54 0.81
N LEU A 167 -3.60 -1.92 0.44
CA LEU A 167 -4.83 -1.18 0.74
C LEU A 167 -5.67 -1.81 1.85
N GLN A 168 -5.20 -2.90 2.46
CA GLN A 168 -5.87 -3.58 3.55
C GLN A 168 -6.06 -2.68 4.76
N ALA A 169 -5.00 -2.03 5.27
CA ALA A 169 -5.07 -1.13 6.43
C ALA A 169 -5.88 0.14 6.14
N PRO A 170 -5.70 0.87 5.02
CA PRO A 170 -6.60 1.94 4.60
C PRO A 170 -8.06 1.53 4.53
N PHE A 171 -8.37 0.37 3.96
CA PHE A 171 -9.74 -0.13 3.86
C PHE A 171 -10.30 -0.56 5.23
N MET A 172 -9.46 -1.08 6.14
CA MET A 172 -9.84 -1.35 7.52
C MET A 172 -10.28 -0.06 8.23
N ALA A 173 -9.55 1.04 8.05
CA ALA A 173 -9.94 2.33 8.61
C ALA A 173 -11.34 2.77 8.11
N LEU A 174 -11.66 2.57 6.83
CA LEU A 174 -13.00 2.81 6.29
C LEU A 174 -14.05 1.93 6.97
N MET A 175 -13.77 0.64 7.17
CA MET A 175 -14.72 -0.28 7.78
C MET A 175 -15.00 0.00 9.25
N THR A 176 -14.10 0.71 9.96
CA THR A 176 -14.35 1.09 11.36
C THR A 176 -15.58 1.97 11.54
N ILE A 177 -15.98 2.73 10.52
CA ILE A 177 -17.15 3.63 10.55
C ILE A 177 -18.31 3.12 9.67
N ALA A 178 -18.15 1.97 9.04
CA ALA A 178 -19.17 1.38 8.17
C ALA A 178 -20.36 0.85 9.00
N LYS A 179 -21.58 0.97 8.48
CA LYS A 179 -22.76 0.40 9.15
C LYS A 179 -22.77 -1.12 9.00
N GLY A 180 -22.63 -1.84 10.10
CA GLY A 180 -22.69 -3.32 10.14
C GLY A 180 -21.39 -3.93 10.63
N ARG A 181 -21.14 -5.17 10.24
CA ARG A 181 -19.97 -5.97 10.62
C ARG A 181 -19.17 -6.33 9.38
N SER A 182 -17.87 -6.15 9.45
CA SER A 182 -16.92 -6.52 8.39
C SER A 182 -15.95 -7.57 8.89
N LYS A 183 -15.50 -8.40 7.96
CA LYS A 183 -14.38 -9.33 8.15
C LYS A 183 -13.28 -8.96 7.15
N ILE A 184 -12.06 -8.76 7.66
CA ILE A 184 -10.87 -8.51 6.84
C ILE A 184 -9.87 -9.61 7.10
N THR A 185 -9.52 -10.35 6.06
CA THR A 185 -8.54 -11.45 6.13
C THR A 185 -7.28 -11.01 5.38
N GLU A 186 -6.13 -11.04 6.07
CA GLU A 186 -4.80 -10.84 5.45
C GLU A 186 -4.19 -12.20 5.13
N THR A 187 -3.91 -12.45 3.84
CA THR A 187 -3.38 -13.74 3.37
C THR A 187 -1.97 -13.65 2.82
N ILE A 188 -1.43 -12.43 2.67
CA ILE A 188 -0.12 -12.21 2.05
C ILE A 188 0.99 -12.10 3.10
N PHE A 189 0.73 -11.41 4.21
CA PHE A 189 1.71 -11.19 5.28
C PHE A 189 1.21 -11.66 6.63
N GLU A 190 2.04 -12.38 7.36
CA GLU A 190 1.70 -12.97 8.65
C GLU A 190 1.47 -11.93 9.76
N ASN A 191 2.16 -10.77 9.72
CA ASN A 191 2.16 -9.79 10.81
C ASN A 191 1.81 -8.38 10.31
N ARG A 192 0.73 -8.24 9.52
CA ARG A 192 0.36 -6.95 8.93
C ARG A 192 -0.89 -6.33 9.54
N MET A 193 -1.10 -6.54 10.84
CA MET A 193 -2.29 -6.05 11.57
C MET A 193 -1.94 -5.08 12.71
N ASN A 194 -0.72 -4.52 12.73
CA ASN A 194 -0.21 -3.65 13.81
C ASN A 194 -1.04 -2.38 14.03
N HIS A 195 -1.77 -1.93 13.00
CA HIS A 195 -2.65 -0.77 13.05
C HIS A 195 -3.95 -1.02 13.82
N VAL A 196 -4.31 -2.26 14.12
CA VAL A 196 -5.55 -2.62 14.81
C VAL A 196 -5.62 -1.98 16.20
N ASP A 197 -4.55 -2.11 16.99
CA ASP A 197 -4.52 -1.54 18.34
C ASP A 197 -4.59 -0.02 18.32
N LEU A 198 -3.95 0.61 17.32
CA LEU A 198 -3.97 2.05 17.14
C LEU A 198 -5.38 2.55 16.73
N LEU A 199 -6.06 1.84 15.83
CA LEU A 199 -7.46 2.13 15.49
C LEU A 199 -8.38 1.94 16.70
N ASN A 200 -8.17 0.91 17.51
CA ASN A 200 -8.94 0.68 18.73
C ASN A 200 -8.72 1.77 19.78
N GLN A 201 -7.54 2.36 19.88
CA GLN A 201 -7.30 3.56 20.71
C GLN A 201 -8.15 4.74 20.25
N MET A 202 -8.40 4.88 18.94
CA MET A 202 -9.33 5.89 18.40
C MET A 202 -10.80 5.56 18.66
N GLY A 203 -11.10 4.44 19.31
CA GLY A 203 -12.46 4.03 19.68
C GLY A 203 -13.15 3.17 18.62
N SER A 204 -12.41 2.55 17.71
CA SER A 204 -12.96 1.51 16.86
C SER A 204 -13.28 0.24 17.67
N SER A 205 -14.01 -0.69 17.06
CA SER A 205 -14.36 -1.98 17.67
C SER A 205 -13.86 -3.11 16.76
N ILE A 206 -12.58 -3.41 16.88
CA ILE A 206 -11.91 -4.45 16.09
C ILE A 206 -11.43 -5.54 17.03
N THR A 207 -11.79 -6.79 16.74
CA THR A 207 -11.23 -7.99 17.36
C THR A 207 -10.38 -8.72 16.36
N LEU A 208 -9.10 -8.91 16.68
CA LEU A 208 -8.15 -9.64 15.86
C LEU A 208 -8.05 -11.07 16.35
N LYS A 209 -8.17 -12.02 15.43
CA LYS A 209 -7.88 -13.43 15.67
C LYS A 209 -6.98 -13.92 14.53
N ASP A 210 -5.75 -14.25 14.86
CA ASP A 210 -4.73 -14.61 13.88
C ASP A 210 -4.57 -13.48 12.83
N ASN A 211 -4.78 -13.79 11.55
CA ASN A 211 -4.75 -12.84 10.44
C ASN A 211 -6.15 -12.34 10.02
N VAL A 212 -7.16 -12.50 10.86
CA VAL A 212 -8.56 -12.12 10.60
C VAL A 212 -9.00 -11.03 11.57
N ALA A 213 -9.35 -9.86 11.05
CA ALA A 213 -9.94 -8.78 11.82
C ALA A 213 -11.46 -8.78 11.66
N HIS A 214 -12.17 -8.88 12.79
CA HIS A 214 -13.62 -8.69 12.87
C HIS A 214 -13.91 -7.28 13.36
N ILE A 215 -14.62 -6.50 12.57
CA ILE A 215 -14.86 -5.08 12.79
C ILE A 215 -16.35 -4.86 12.99
N ASN A 216 -16.72 -4.23 14.11
CA ASN A 216 -18.06 -3.67 14.29
C ASN A 216 -17.95 -2.17 14.03
N GLY A 217 -18.65 -1.68 13.02
CA GLY A 217 -18.60 -0.27 12.68
C GLY A 217 -19.17 0.62 13.79
N VAL A 218 -18.48 1.72 14.07
CA VAL A 218 -18.86 2.69 15.09
C VAL A 218 -19.37 3.99 14.45
N LYS A 219 -20.16 4.77 15.18
CA LYS A 219 -20.72 6.03 14.65
C LYS A 219 -19.65 7.08 14.36
N LYS A 220 -18.55 7.10 15.13
CA LYS A 220 -17.44 8.06 15.02
C LYS A 220 -16.21 7.54 15.76
N LEU A 221 -15.05 7.96 15.28
CA LEU A 221 -13.78 7.81 15.97
C LEU A 221 -13.44 9.04 16.80
N ARG A 222 -12.46 8.92 17.71
CA ARG A 222 -11.93 10.00 18.53
C ARG A 222 -10.60 10.49 17.97
N GLY A 223 -10.32 11.78 18.06
CA GLY A 223 -8.99 12.29 17.80
C GLY A 223 -8.00 11.83 18.86
N MET A 224 -6.83 11.41 18.42
CA MET A 224 -5.78 10.84 19.28
C MET A 224 -4.41 11.28 18.78
N THR A 225 -3.43 11.16 19.68
CA THR A 225 -2.01 11.23 19.32
C THR A 225 -1.50 9.82 19.12
N LEU A 226 -1.06 9.50 17.90
CA LEU A 226 -0.71 8.16 17.43
C LEU A 226 0.67 8.15 16.79
N VAL A 227 1.30 6.99 16.74
CA VAL A 227 2.57 6.78 16.04
C VAL A 227 2.35 5.71 14.97
N GLY A 228 2.47 6.09 13.70
CA GLY A 228 2.46 5.14 12.60
C GLY A 228 3.70 4.25 12.65
N LEU A 229 3.50 2.94 12.60
CA LEU A 229 4.56 1.95 12.76
C LEU A 229 5.20 1.54 11.42
N ASP A 230 4.48 1.75 10.34
CA ASP A 230 4.88 1.45 8.97
C ASP A 230 4.09 2.32 7.98
N LEU A 231 4.45 2.22 6.70
CA LEU A 231 3.85 2.99 5.60
C LEU A 231 2.31 2.87 5.54
N ARG A 232 1.78 1.67 5.65
CA ARG A 232 0.34 1.41 5.43
C ARG A 232 -0.49 1.70 6.68
N SER A 233 0.08 1.42 7.86
CA SER A 233 -0.53 1.82 9.13
C SER A 233 -0.64 3.34 9.23
N SER A 234 0.41 4.10 8.85
CA SER A 234 0.37 5.57 8.85
C SER A 234 -0.74 6.12 7.96
N ALA A 235 -0.89 5.60 6.73
CA ALA A 235 -1.98 5.99 5.84
C ALA A 235 -3.37 5.66 6.43
N ALA A 236 -3.54 4.49 7.03
CA ALA A 236 -4.79 4.09 7.67
C ALA A 236 -5.16 5.00 8.85
N LEU A 237 -4.17 5.38 9.69
CA LEU A 237 -4.38 6.29 10.82
C LEU A 237 -4.78 7.69 10.35
N ILE A 238 -4.21 8.18 9.25
CA ILE A 238 -4.62 9.46 8.67
C ILE A 238 -6.07 9.36 8.17
N ILE A 239 -6.44 8.31 7.44
CA ILE A 239 -7.82 8.11 6.98
C ILE A 239 -8.79 8.04 8.18
N ALA A 240 -8.44 7.31 9.23
CA ALA A 240 -9.25 7.25 10.45
C ALA A 240 -9.38 8.63 11.11
N ALA A 241 -8.30 9.41 11.17
CA ALA A 241 -8.29 10.76 11.70
C ALA A 241 -9.22 11.71 10.91
N LEU A 242 -9.30 11.56 9.58
CA LEU A 242 -10.23 12.34 8.74
C LEU A 242 -11.71 12.11 9.08
N THR A 243 -12.04 11.01 9.75
CA THR A 243 -13.43 10.71 10.19
C THR A 243 -13.71 11.14 11.64
N SER A 244 -12.69 11.62 12.35
CA SER A 244 -12.79 12.06 13.74
C SER A 244 -13.28 13.51 13.83
N LYS A 245 -14.08 13.83 14.84
CA LYS A 245 -14.48 15.22 15.13
C LYS A 245 -13.44 16.01 15.92
N SER A 246 -12.43 15.35 16.47
CA SER A 246 -11.38 15.98 17.28
C SER A 246 -10.06 15.94 16.52
N VAL A 247 -9.17 16.88 16.82
CA VAL A 247 -7.83 16.91 16.25
C VAL A 247 -7.09 15.62 16.56
N SER A 248 -6.45 15.05 15.56
CA SER A 248 -5.52 13.93 15.71
C SER A 248 -4.10 14.36 15.36
N TYR A 249 -3.12 13.77 16.01
CA TYR A 249 -1.72 13.97 15.73
C TYR A 249 -1.08 12.63 15.37
N VAL A 250 -0.49 12.55 14.18
CA VAL A 250 0.16 11.33 13.69
C VAL A 250 1.65 11.57 13.54
N TYR A 251 2.44 10.79 14.28
CA TYR A 251 3.90 10.70 14.19
C TYR A 251 4.32 9.54 13.28
N GLY A 252 5.62 9.41 12.98
CA GLY A 252 6.15 8.33 12.13
C GLY A 252 5.95 8.62 10.65
N LEU A 253 5.97 9.90 10.25
CA LEU A 253 5.75 10.33 8.87
C LEU A 253 6.88 9.88 7.94
N GLU A 254 8.08 9.62 8.46
CA GLU A 254 9.17 9.01 7.73
C GLU A 254 8.80 7.66 7.10
N HIS A 255 7.86 6.95 7.70
CA HIS A 255 7.30 5.74 7.10
C HIS A 255 6.34 6.07 5.96
N LEU A 256 5.49 7.09 6.12
CA LEU A 256 4.52 7.52 5.11
C LEU A 256 5.24 8.05 3.85
N ASP A 257 6.29 8.86 4.02
CA ASP A 257 7.02 9.51 2.94
C ASP A 257 7.77 8.52 2.02
N ARG A 258 7.92 7.27 2.44
CA ARG A 258 8.51 6.22 1.61
C ARG A 258 7.63 5.78 0.44
N GLY A 259 6.33 6.07 0.47
CA GLY A 259 5.39 5.63 -0.55
C GLY A 259 4.30 6.64 -0.91
N TYR A 260 4.23 7.79 -0.24
CA TYR A 260 3.27 8.83 -0.56
C TYR A 260 3.99 10.18 -0.70
N GLU A 261 4.04 10.69 -1.91
CA GLU A 261 4.65 11.99 -2.19
C GLU A 261 3.72 13.14 -1.76
N ASN A 262 4.19 14.00 -0.83
CA ASN A 262 3.47 15.21 -0.40
C ASN A 262 2.00 14.93 0.00
N PHE A 263 1.76 13.85 0.75
CA PHE A 263 0.42 13.34 1.04
C PHE A 263 -0.45 14.39 1.74
N GLU A 264 0.08 15.07 2.77
CA GLU A 264 -0.63 16.13 3.49
C GLU A 264 -0.95 17.33 2.60
N GLN A 265 -0.06 17.69 1.66
CA GLN A 265 -0.31 18.80 0.74
C GLN A 265 -1.43 18.46 -0.25
N LYS A 266 -1.47 17.20 -0.73
CA LYS A 266 -2.55 16.72 -1.61
C LYS A 266 -3.89 16.74 -0.87
N LEU A 267 -3.93 16.30 0.39
CA LEU A 267 -5.13 16.35 1.24
C LEU A 267 -5.56 17.78 1.55
N SER A 268 -4.61 18.69 1.83
CA SER A 268 -4.90 20.10 2.08
C SER A 268 -5.54 20.78 0.86
N LYS A 269 -5.07 20.46 -0.37
CA LYS A 269 -5.70 20.95 -1.62
C LYS A 269 -7.13 20.46 -1.82
N LEU A 270 -7.51 19.36 -1.17
CA LEU A 270 -8.88 18.86 -1.15
C LEU A 270 -9.76 19.50 -0.06
N GLY A 271 -9.23 20.51 0.66
CA GLY A 271 -9.97 21.26 1.67
C GLY A 271 -9.83 20.71 3.11
N ILE A 272 -8.96 19.74 3.34
CA ILE A 272 -8.73 19.20 4.67
C ILE A 272 -7.78 20.10 5.45
N GLU A 273 -8.13 20.42 6.69
CA GLU A 273 -7.24 21.13 7.61
C GLU A 273 -6.18 20.14 8.15
N ILE A 274 -5.06 20.08 7.47
CA ILE A 274 -3.94 19.20 7.77
C ILE A 274 -2.63 19.99 7.70
N LYS A 275 -1.77 19.86 8.72
CA LYS A 275 -0.49 20.56 8.79
C LYS A 275 0.61 19.66 9.29
N ARG A 276 1.73 19.61 8.56
CA ARG A 276 2.96 19.00 9.01
C ARG A 276 3.73 20.01 9.86
N GLN A 277 4.22 19.58 11.00
CA GLN A 277 5.02 20.38 11.93
C GLN A 277 6.23 19.59 12.41
N ILE A 278 7.34 20.29 12.64
CA ILE A 278 8.50 19.72 13.31
C ILE A 278 8.36 20.00 14.80
N THR A 279 8.29 18.95 15.61
CA THR A 279 8.20 19.09 17.06
C THR A 279 9.49 18.68 17.75
N LYS A 280 9.93 19.49 18.73
CA LYS A 280 11.05 19.18 19.62
C LYS A 280 10.60 18.42 20.89
N ARG A 281 9.33 17.99 20.99
CA ARG A 281 8.82 17.36 22.21
C ARG A 281 9.44 15.98 22.43
N LYS A 282 10.00 15.79 23.61
CA LYS A 282 10.31 14.45 24.16
C LYS A 282 8.97 13.74 24.36
N ILE A 283 8.73 12.67 23.61
CA ILE A 283 7.67 11.72 23.94
C ILE A 283 8.16 10.96 25.16
N ASN A 284 7.36 10.87 26.23
CA ASN A 284 7.68 10.01 27.39
C ASN A 284 7.70 8.55 26.91
N GLU A 285 8.91 8.08 26.65
CA GLU A 285 9.20 6.77 26.12
C GLU A 285 9.21 5.75 27.24
N SER A 286 8.10 5.06 27.47
CA SER A 286 8.16 3.83 28.25
C SER A 286 8.46 2.57 27.43
N ASN A 287 8.44 2.60 26.09
CA ASN A 287 8.60 1.37 25.27
C ASN A 287 9.21 1.56 23.86
N TYR A 288 10.06 2.58 23.60
CA TYR A 288 10.70 2.68 22.28
C TYR A 288 12.20 3.03 22.38
N ASP A 289 12.97 2.48 21.46
CA ASP A 289 14.44 2.50 21.38
C ASP A 289 15.04 3.91 21.43
N LYS A 290 16.03 4.12 22.31
CA LYS A 290 16.66 5.41 22.65
C LYS A 290 17.63 5.96 21.58
N SER A 291 17.69 5.39 20.39
CA SER A 291 18.76 5.69 19.41
C SER A 291 18.50 6.86 18.45
N ASN A 292 17.32 7.50 18.44
CA ASN A 292 17.03 8.58 17.49
C ASN A 292 16.45 9.84 18.19
N GLN A 293 17.33 10.73 18.70
CA GLN A 293 16.97 12.02 19.30
C GLN A 293 16.85 13.16 18.26
N ASN A 294 16.48 12.90 17.03
CA ASN A 294 16.30 13.94 16.01
C ASN A 294 14.85 14.39 15.90
N ASN A 295 14.65 15.66 15.52
CA ASN A 295 13.36 16.30 15.30
C ASN A 295 12.34 15.34 14.67
N LYS A 296 11.26 15.01 15.41
CA LYS A 296 10.21 14.13 14.90
C LYS A 296 9.14 14.99 14.21
N GLU A 297 8.82 14.64 12.98
CA GLU A 297 7.75 15.26 12.23
C GLU A 297 6.39 14.71 12.68
N ILE A 298 5.40 15.58 12.73
CA ILE A 298 4.03 15.28 13.15
C ILE A 298 3.05 15.93 12.19
N VAL A 299 2.00 15.22 11.84
CA VAL A 299 0.83 15.80 11.15
C VAL A 299 -0.31 15.98 12.13
N GLY A 300 -0.76 17.22 12.27
CA GLY A 300 -2.03 17.56 12.90
C GLY A 300 -3.14 17.52 11.86
N ILE A 301 -4.23 16.81 12.15
CA ILE A 301 -5.37 16.63 11.24
C ILE A 301 -6.63 17.04 11.99
N ARG A 302 -7.38 17.96 11.40
CA ARG A 302 -8.73 18.33 11.83
C ARG A 302 -9.68 18.01 10.69
N ALA A 303 -10.65 17.14 10.93
CA ALA A 303 -11.75 16.94 10.02
C ALA A 303 -12.62 18.22 9.95
N ALA A 304 -13.04 18.56 8.76
CA ALA A 304 -13.94 19.71 8.53
C ALA A 304 -15.34 19.48 9.10
#